data_00901eeedebff46eb9928efe83c5ee78
#
_entry.id   00901eeedebff46eb9928efe83c5ee78
#
_cell.length_a   1.000
_cell.length_b   1.000
_cell.length_c   1.000
_cell.angle_alpha   90.00
_cell.angle_beta   90.00
_cell.angle_gamma   90.00
#
_symmetry.space_group_name_H-M   'P 1'
#
loop_
_entity.id
_entity.type
_entity.pdbx_description
1 polymer ?
#
loop_
_entity_poly.entity_id
_entity_poly.type
_entity_poly.pdbx_seq_one_letter_code
_entity_poly.pdbx_strand_id
1 'polypeptide(L)'
;MYKPQIRRKKSGIPVLSKNEINDIAGNLLADYNPEWIKYPQEIDIDLFAQEYLKADQDFQYLSHNGIYLGMTVFNDSDRIAVFNPETGQAEYVSEKARTIIIDTGLLERGQEHRYRFTMGHECGHLYLHPQYFTIDPNQMTLDMFMDIEPQKQPFIVCREDMYKLGAKSKVWTDRNTLEWQANYFSAAILMPKPMVEELYRGNKFMYFNNPCMVYKLVDEMEHVFNVSHESAV
;
A
#
# COMPACT_ATOMS: atom_id res chain seq x y z
N MET A 1 1.41 11.69 14.59
CA MET A 1 0.89 11.13 13.31
C MET A 1 -0.21 12.02 12.78
N TYR A 2 -0.05 12.54 11.58
CA TYR A 2 -1.04 13.35 10.86
C TYR A 2 -2.38 12.62 10.70
N LYS A 3 -3.50 13.28 10.97
CA LYS A 3 -4.86 12.70 10.93
C LYS A 3 -5.81 13.66 10.21
N PRO A 4 -5.95 13.59 8.89
CA PRO A 4 -6.88 14.38 8.11
C PRO A 4 -8.34 13.96 8.40
N GLN A 5 -9.27 14.88 8.17
CA GLN A 5 -10.68 14.53 8.12
C GLN A 5 -10.99 13.89 6.77
N ILE A 6 -11.26 12.59 6.77
CA ILE A 6 -11.57 11.82 5.57
C ILE A 6 -13.08 11.51 5.55
N ARG A 7 -13.77 11.92 4.47
CA ARG A 7 -15.14 11.50 4.22
C ARG A 7 -15.19 10.00 3.97
N ARG A 8 -16.18 9.31 4.51
CA ARG A 8 -16.32 7.86 4.36
C ARG A 8 -17.73 7.47 3.96
N LYS A 9 -17.86 6.35 3.24
CA LYS A 9 -19.14 5.67 3.03
C LYS A 9 -19.66 5.11 4.37
N LYS A 10 -20.94 4.72 4.41
CA LYS A 10 -21.50 4.01 5.59
C LYS A 10 -20.75 2.72 5.93
N SER A 11 -20.16 2.06 4.93
CA SER A 11 -19.30 0.88 5.09
C SER A 11 -17.93 1.17 5.73
N GLY A 12 -17.58 2.44 5.96
CA GLY A 12 -16.25 2.83 6.47
C GLY A 12 -15.19 3.10 5.39
N ILE A 13 -15.51 2.86 4.12
CA ILE A 13 -14.57 3.08 3.00
C ILE A 13 -14.34 4.58 2.80
N PRO A 14 -13.08 5.03 2.70
CA PRO A 14 -12.75 6.41 2.38
C PRO A 14 -13.27 6.83 1.00
N VAL A 15 -13.73 8.08 0.89
CA VAL A 15 -14.07 8.70 -0.39
C VAL A 15 -12.96 9.71 -0.70
N LEU A 16 -11.97 9.28 -1.48
CA LEU A 16 -10.76 10.04 -1.79
C LEU A 16 -10.55 10.17 -3.30
N SER A 17 -10.15 11.36 -3.71
CA SER A 17 -9.59 11.64 -5.04
C SER A 17 -8.08 11.40 -5.04
N LYS A 18 -7.48 11.31 -6.24
CA LYS A 18 -6.02 11.24 -6.41
C LYS A 18 -5.29 12.39 -5.70
N ASN A 19 -5.80 13.63 -5.81
CA ASN A 19 -5.18 14.79 -5.17
C ASN A 19 -5.22 14.70 -3.65
N GLU A 20 -6.35 14.26 -3.07
CA GLU A 20 -6.45 14.07 -1.63
C GLU A 20 -5.49 12.98 -1.12
N ILE A 21 -5.26 11.90 -1.88
CA ILE A 21 -4.26 10.87 -1.52
C ILE A 21 -2.85 11.46 -1.60
N ASN A 22 -2.52 12.23 -2.65
CA ASN A 22 -1.22 12.92 -2.74
C ASN A 22 -0.99 13.87 -1.55
N ASP A 23 -2.00 14.66 -1.19
CA ASP A 23 -1.91 15.60 -0.07
C ASP A 23 -1.75 14.84 1.26
N ILE A 24 -2.46 13.74 1.45
CA ILE A 24 -2.31 12.87 2.62
C ILE A 24 -0.88 12.32 2.68
N ALA A 25 -0.39 11.71 1.61
CA ALA A 25 0.95 11.13 1.55
C ALA A 25 2.05 12.18 1.85
N GLY A 26 1.98 13.35 1.19
CA GLY A 26 2.93 14.44 1.43
C GLY A 26 2.90 14.95 2.87
N ASN A 27 1.70 15.11 3.45
CA ASN A 27 1.58 15.55 4.85
C ASN A 27 2.06 14.50 5.86
N LEU A 28 1.88 13.21 5.58
CA LEU A 28 2.41 12.13 6.43
C LEU A 28 3.93 12.13 6.45
N LEU A 29 4.57 12.28 5.29
CA LEU A 29 6.02 12.36 5.18
C LEU A 29 6.55 13.62 5.86
N ALA A 30 5.90 14.76 5.66
CA ALA A 30 6.26 16.03 6.31
C ALA A 30 6.13 15.98 7.85
N ASP A 31 5.08 15.32 8.36
CA ASP A 31 4.84 15.14 9.79
C ASP A 31 5.84 14.16 10.42
N TYR A 32 6.31 13.16 9.67
CA TYR A 32 7.30 12.20 10.12
C TYR A 32 8.71 12.79 10.07
N ASN A 33 9.14 13.21 8.89
CA ASN A 33 10.47 13.79 8.68
C ASN A 33 10.43 14.83 7.57
N PRO A 34 10.37 16.14 7.89
CA PRO A 34 10.34 17.21 6.89
C PRO A 34 11.52 17.22 5.92
N GLU A 35 12.66 16.62 6.30
CA GLU A 35 13.84 16.56 5.42
C GLU A 35 13.58 15.63 4.21
N TRP A 36 12.71 14.62 4.37
CA TRP A 36 12.42 13.67 3.32
C TRP A 36 11.70 14.26 2.11
N ILE A 37 11.05 15.40 2.28
CA ILE A 37 10.30 16.07 1.20
C ILE A 37 10.98 17.33 0.67
N LYS A 38 12.21 17.64 1.12
CA LYS A 38 12.94 18.84 0.66
C LYS A 38 13.53 18.68 -0.73
N TYR A 39 14.02 17.48 -1.04
CA TYR A 39 14.71 17.18 -2.30
C TYR A 39 14.25 15.82 -2.81
N PRO A 40 14.22 15.63 -4.15
CA PRO A 40 13.95 14.33 -4.75
C PRO A 40 14.93 13.28 -4.23
N GLN A 41 14.42 12.24 -3.60
CA GLN A 41 15.20 11.16 -3.01
C GLN A 41 14.34 9.93 -2.78
N GLU A 42 14.97 8.80 -2.56
CA GLU A 42 14.31 7.57 -2.12
C GLU A 42 13.73 7.75 -0.71
N ILE A 43 12.52 7.24 -0.51
CA ILE A 43 11.86 7.17 0.80
C ILE A 43 12.11 5.79 1.41
N ASP A 44 12.65 5.75 2.63
CA ASP A 44 12.74 4.51 3.40
C ASP A 44 11.35 4.10 3.88
N ILE A 45 10.73 3.21 3.09
CA ILE A 45 9.35 2.77 3.34
C ILE A 45 9.23 1.88 4.57
N ASP A 46 10.28 1.11 4.89
CA ASP A 46 10.31 0.25 6.07
C ASP A 46 10.36 1.09 7.35
N LEU A 47 11.24 2.08 7.37
CA LEU A 47 11.34 3.01 8.48
C LEU A 47 10.04 3.81 8.67
N PHE A 48 9.41 4.23 7.58
CA PHE A 48 8.10 4.88 7.61
C PHE A 48 7.01 3.96 8.20
N ALA A 49 6.98 2.70 7.80
CA ALA A 49 6.03 1.72 8.31
C ALA A 49 6.23 1.47 9.82
N GLN A 50 7.47 1.18 10.23
CA GLN A 50 7.78 0.81 11.60
C GLN A 50 7.71 1.99 12.55
N GLU A 51 8.39 3.10 12.23
CA GLU A 51 8.55 4.20 13.17
C GLU A 51 7.39 5.19 13.15
N TYR A 52 6.82 5.47 11.98
CA TYR A 52 5.74 6.43 11.88
C TYR A 52 4.36 5.79 11.97
N LEU A 53 4.09 4.78 11.16
CA LEU A 53 2.81 4.08 11.21
C LEU A 53 2.70 3.11 12.39
N LYS A 54 3.82 2.78 13.08
CA LYS A 54 3.86 1.80 14.17
C LYS A 54 3.32 0.45 13.74
N ALA A 55 3.71 0.02 12.55
CA ALA A 55 3.42 -1.31 12.05
C ALA A 55 4.47 -2.30 12.55
N ASP A 56 4.04 -3.46 12.99
CA ASP A 56 4.92 -4.63 13.09
C ASP A 56 5.11 -5.21 11.67
N GLN A 57 6.28 -5.78 11.40
CA GLN A 57 6.60 -6.39 10.11
C GLN A 57 6.94 -7.86 10.30
N ASP A 58 6.38 -8.71 9.44
CA ASP A 58 6.72 -10.12 9.38
C ASP A 58 6.90 -10.56 7.92
N PHE A 59 7.61 -11.69 7.72
CA PHE A 59 7.96 -12.23 6.42
C PHE A 59 7.57 -13.71 6.38
N GLN A 60 6.61 -14.04 5.51
CA GLN A 60 6.08 -15.39 5.36
C GLN A 60 5.96 -15.73 3.87
N TYR A 61 5.97 -17.00 3.52
CA TYR A 61 5.47 -17.40 2.21
C TYR A 61 3.95 -17.35 2.22
N LEU A 62 3.37 -16.34 1.57
CA LEU A 62 1.91 -16.13 1.57
C LEU A 62 1.18 -17.08 0.60
N SER A 63 1.90 -17.66 -0.35
CA SER A 63 1.36 -18.66 -1.28
C SER A 63 2.46 -19.50 -1.90
N HIS A 64 2.12 -20.72 -2.35
CA HIS A 64 3.06 -21.63 -3.01
C HIS A 64 3.58 -21.11 -4.37
N ASN A 65 2.88 -20.19 -4.99
CA ASN A 65 3.17 -19.69 -6.35
C ASN A 65 3.48 -18.19 -6.40
N GLY A 66 3.68 -17.54 -5.24
CA GLY A 66 4.04 -16.12 -5.16
C GLY A 66 2.95 -15.15 -5.66
N ILE A 67 1.68 -15.60 -5.72
CA ILE A 67 0.57 -14.75 -6.20
C ILE A 67 0.12 -13.73 -5.15
N TYR A 68 0.30 -14.03 -3.87
CA TYR A 68 0.06 -13.13 -2.76
C TYR A 68 1.39 -12.49 -2.36
N LEU A 69 1.42 -11.15 -2.35
CA LEU A 69 2.64 -10.37 -2.18
C LEU A 69 2.75 -9.71 -0.81
N GLY A 70 1.62 -9.35 -0.24
CA GLY A 70 1.54 -8.70 1.05
C GLY A 70 0.20 -8.93 1.72
N MET A 71 0.14 -8.65 3.01
CA MET A 71 -1.05 -8.75 3.83
C MET A 71 -1.00 -7.73 4.95
N THR A 72 -2.09 -7.00 5.16
CA THR A 72 -2.28 -6.14 6.34
C THR A 72 -3.25 -6.78 7.32
N VAL A 73 -2.80 -6.97 8.56
CA VAL A 73 -3.59 -7.53 9.66
C VAL A 73 -4.21 -6.40 10.48
N PHE A 74 -5.53 -6.34 10.55
CA PHE A 74 -6.27 -5.28 11.25
C PHE A 74 -6.75 -5.67 12.65
N ASN A 75 -6.87 -6.96 12.89
CA ASN A 75 -7.32 -7.51 14.17
C ASN A 75 -6.42 -8.67 14.55
N ASP A 76 -6.16 -8.87 15.85
CA ASP A 76 -5.42 -10.05 16.33
C ASP A 76 -6.05 -11.32 15.76
N SER A 77 -5.23 -12.20 15.23
CA SER A 77 -5.67 -13.46 14.64
C SER A 77 -4.66 -14.57 14.89
N ASP A 78 -5.14 -15.73 15.28
CA ASP A 78 -4.36 -16.99 15.42
C ASP A 78 -4.49 -17.90 14.19
N ARG A 79 -5.12 -17.41 13.10
CA ARG A 79 -5.45 -18.19 11.90
C ARG A 79 -5.09 -17.47 10.61
N ILE A 80 -3.90 -16.90 10.56
CA ILE A 80 -3.33 -16.39 9.31
C ILE A 80 -2.73 -17.56 8.55
N ALA A 81 -3.31 -17.90 7.40
CA ALA A 81 -2.80 -18.99 6.58
C ALA A 81 -1.54 -18.55 5.81
N VAL A 82 -0.46 -19.28 5.98
CA VAL A 82 0.81 -19.13 5.28
C VAL A 82 1.22 -20.45 4.61
N PHE A 83 2.09 -20.41 3.63
CA PHE A 83 2.61 -21.59 2.96
C PHE A 83 3.93 -22.01 3.61
N ASN A 84 4.05 -23.28 4.00
CA ASN A 84 5.32 -23.85 4.46
C ASN A 84 6.01 -24.54 3.28
N PRO A 85 7.16 -24.02 2.79
CA PRO A 85 7.86 -24.59 1.64
C PRO A 85 8.51 -25.97 1.93
N GLU A 86 8.78 -26.28 3.21
CA GLU A 86 9.37 -27.57 3.60
C GLU A 86 8.36 -28.71 3.55
N THR A 87 7.13 -28.44 4.00
CA THR A 87 6.06 -29.44 4.01
C THR A 87 5.20 -29.41 2.76
N GLY A 88 5.25 -28.31 2.00
CA GLY A 88 4.40 -28.07 0.83
C GLY A 88 2.93 -27.83 1.19
N GLN A 89 2.61 -27.50 2.44
CA GLN A 89 1.25 -27.35 2.96
C GLN A 89 1.00 -25.95 3.52
N ALA A 90 -0.27 -25.61 3.68
CA ALA A 90 -0.67 -24.42 4.39
C ALA A 90 -0.59 -24.66 5.91
N GLU A 91 -0.06 -23.68 6.62
CA GLU A 91 0.00 -23.64 8.07
C GLU A 91 -0.66 -22.37 8.59
N TYR A 92 -0.97 -22.33 9.90
CA TYR A 92 -1.52 -21.13 10.53
C TYR A 92 -0.49 -20.51 11.46
N VAL A 93 -0.32 -19.18 11.33
CA VAL A 93 0.48 -18.37 12.25
C VAL A 93 -0.41 -17.37 12.99
N SER A 94 0.07 -16.92 14.16
CA SER A 94 -0.62 -15.92 14.99
C SER A 94 0.00 -14.55 14.76
N GLU A 95 -0.83 -13.57 14.44
CA GLU A 95 -0.40 -12.20 14.20
C GLU A 95 -1.22 -11.20 14.99
N LYS A 96 -0.56 -10.08 15.33
CA LYS A 96 -1.20 -8.96 16.01
C LYS A 96 -1.83 -7.99 15.01
N ALA A 97 -2.82 -7.25 15.49
CA ALA A 97 -3.33 -6.10 14.76
C ALA A 97 -2.19 -5.14 14.46
N ARG A 98 -2.19 -4.56 13.26
CA ARG A 98 -1.17 -3.65 12.71
C ARG A 98 0.11 -4.33 12.24
N THR A 99 0.12 -5.65 12.07
CA THR A 99 1.22 -6.35 11.37
C THR A 99 1.03 -6.23 9.86
N ILE A 100 2.11 -5.91 9.17
CA ILE A 100 2.27 -6.03 7.72
C ILE A 100 3.11 -7.27 7.47
N ILE A 101 2.55 -8.24 6.73
CA ILE A 101 3.27 -9.45 6.32
C ILE A 101 3.62 -9.30 4.84
N ILE A 102 4.89 -9.47 4.49
CA ILE A 102 5.38 -9.43 3.11
C ILE A 102 5.80 -10.85 2.69
N ASP A 103 5.49 -11.21 1.45
CA ASP A 103 5.91 -12.50 0.90
C ASP A 103 7.44 -12.58 0.84
N THR A 104 7.99 -13.64 1.41
CA THR A 104 9.45 -13.87 1.51
C THR A 104 10.13 -13.88 0.14
N GLY A 105 9.44 -14.29 -0.93
CA GLY A 105 9.95 -14.24 -2.29
C GLY A 105 10.30 -12.83 -2.77
N LEU A 106 9.73 -11.78 -2.16
CA LEU A 106 10.07 -10.39 -2.48
C LEU A 106 11.41 -9.93 -1.89
N LEU A 107 12.01 -10.72 -0.98
CA LEU A 107 13.36 -10.46 -0.45
C LEU A 107 14.47 -10.98 -1.37
N GLU A 108 14.11 -11.70 -2.43
CA GLU A 108 15.07 -12.22 -3.40
C GLU A 108 15.70 -11.10 -4.23
N ARG A 109 16.89 -11.38 -4.76
CA ARG A 109 17.62 -10.42 -5.59
C ARG A 109 16.79 -9.97 -6.81
N GLY A 110 16.69 -8.67 -7.00
CA GLY A 110 15.98 -8.06 -8.15
C GLY A 110 14.48 -7.85 -7.92
N GLN A 111 13.97 -8.13 -6.71
CA GLN A 111 12.58 -7.87 -6.33
C GLN A 111 12.40 -6.56 -5.54
N GLU A 112 13.44 -5.76 -5.37
CA GLU A 112 13.44 -4.58 -4.49
C GLU A 112 12.34 -3.58 -4.82
N HIS A 113 12.16 -3.18 -6.08
CA HIS A 113 11.09 -2.24 -6.46
C HIS A 113 9.70 -2.80 -6.14
N ARG A 114 9.54 -4.11 -6.36
CA ARG A 114 8.28 -4.80 -6.10
C ARG A 114 8.01 -4.91 -4.60
N TYR A 115 9.05 -5.22 -3.82
CA TYR A 115 9.01 -5.19 -2.36
C TYR A 115 8.56 -3.82 -1.85
N ARG A 116 9.25 -2.76 -2.26
CA ARG A 116 8.96 -1.38 -1.84
C ARG A 116 7.54 -0.96 -2.18
N PHE A 117 7.08 -1.27 -3.40
CA PHE A 117 5.71 -0.98 -3.80
C PHE A 117 4.69 -1.74 -2.97
N THR A 118 4.94 -3.03 -2.70
CA THR A 118 4.07 -3.86 -1.85
C THR A 118 4.02 -3.31 -0.42
N MET A 119 5.17 -2.98 0.17
CA MET A 119 5.22 -2.38 1.51
C MET A 119 4.44 -1.06 1.57
N GLY A 120 4.61 -0.18 0.58
CA GLY A 120 3.84 1.06 0.47
C GLY A 120 2.33 0.83 0.30
N HIS A 121 1.94 -0.22 -0.43
CA HIS A 121 0.55 -0.64 -0.60
C HIS A 121 -0.07 -1.08 0.73
N GLU A 122 0.62 -1.93 1.48
CA GLU A 122 0.16 -2.37 2.80
C GLU A 122 0.11 -1.22 3.81
N CYS A 123 1.06 -0.28 3.74
CA CYS A 123 0.99 0.98 4.50
C CYS A 123 -0.29 1.78 4.14
N GLY A 124 -0.66 1.79 2.87
CA GLY A 124 -1.91 2.41 2.40
C GLY A 124 -3.14 1.76 3.01
N HIS A 125 -3.19 0.44 3.05
CA HIS A 125 -4.27 -0.27 3.73
C HIS A 125 -4.28 0.04 5.23
N LEU A 126 -3.14 -0.07 5.89
CA LEU A 126 -3.02 0.16 7.33
C LEU A 126 -3.45 1.57 7.76
N TYR A 127 -3.19 2.58 6.91
CA TYR A 127 -3.52 3.96 7.21
C TYR A 127 -4.95 4.36 6.80
N LEU A 128 -5.39 3.99 5.60
CA LEU A 128 -6.65 4.48 5.03
C LEU A 128 -7.87 3.64 5.44
N HIS A 129 -7.70 2.34 5.67
CA HIS A 129 -8.80 1.37 5.71
C HIS A 129 -9.14 0.73 7.07
N PRO A 130 -8.56 1.14 8.21
CA PRO A 130 -8.84 0.48 9.50
C PRO A 130 -10.33 0.43 9.83
N GLN A 131 -11.09 1.52 9.59
CA GLN A 131 -12.52 1.57 9.91
C GLN A 131 -13.38 0.59 9.11
N TYR A 132 -12.89 0.12 7.95
CA TYR A 132 -13.58 -0.89 7.17
C TYR A 132 -13.35 -2.30 7.71
N PHE A 133 -12.13 -2.61 8.19
CA PHE A 133 -11.73 -3.94 8.59
C PHE A 133 -11.76 -4.19 10.10
N THR A 134 -11.58 -3.14 10.92
CA THR A 134 -11.56 -3.31 12.38
C THR A 134 -12.92 -3.79 12.89
N ILE A 135 -12.90 -4.86 13.63
CA ILE A 135 -14.06 -5.41 14.33
C ILE A 135 -14.15 -4.69 15.68
N ASP A 136 -15.25 -3.98 15.93
CA ASP A 136 -15.52 -3.44 17.26
C ASP A 136 -16.10 -4.56 18.12
N PRO A 137 -15.38 -5.06 19.14
CA PRO A 137 -15.85 -6.15 20.01
C PRO A 137 -17.09 -5.74 20.83
N ASN A 138 -17.36 -4.43 20.97
CA ASN A 138 -18.54 -3.93 21.65
C ASN A 138 -19.74 -3.73 20.71
N GLN A 139 -19.51 -3.76 19.42
CA GLN A 139 -20.56 -3.72 18.40
C GLN A 139 -21.06 -5.12 18.12
N MET A 140 -21.56 -5.78 19.18
CA MET A 140 -22.40 -6.97 19.02
C MET A 140 -23.72 -6.50 18.40
N THR A 141 -23.75 -6.41 17.09
CA THR A 141 -24.96 -6.08 16.35
C THR A 141 -25.85 -7.31 16.29
N LEU A 142 -27.16 -7.06 16.26
CA LEU A 142 -28.19 -8.09 16.04
C LEU A 142 -27.85 -8.98 14.81
N ASP A 143 -27.05 -8.47 13.90
CA ASP A 143 -26.59 -9.09 12.64
C ASP A 143 -25.75 -10.34 12.87
N MET A 144 -25.01 -10.45 14.00
CA MET A 144 -24.32 -11.69 14.39
C MET A 144 -25.28 -12.86 14.68
N PHE A 145 -26.54 -12.57 14.98
CA PHE A 145 -27.56 -13.59 15.23
C PHE A 145 -28.35 -13.95 13.97
N MET A 146 -28.16 -13.22 12.86
CA MET A 146 -28.98 -13.40 11.67
C MET A 146 -28.25 -13.94 10.43
N ASP A 147 -26.99 -14.35 10.50
CA ASP A 147 -26.18 -14.88 9.38
C ASP A 147 -26.20 -14.00 8.09
N ILE A 148 -26.38 -12.66 8.23
CA ILE A 148 -26.75 -11.80 7.09
C ILE A 148 -25.57 -11.06 6.47
N GLU A 149 -24.40 -10.99 7.12
CA GLU A 149 -23.22 -10.40 6.46
C GLU A 149 -21.98 -11.30 6.50
N PRO A 150 -21.18 -11.32 5.42
CA PRO A 150 -19.89 -11.98 5.46
C PRO A 150 -19.08 -11.31 6.58
N GLN A 151 -18.64 -12.13 7.54
CA GLN A 151 -17.78 -11.68 8.64
C GLN A 151 -16.66 -10.80 8.06
N LYS A 152 -16.49 -9.60 8.60
CA LYS A 152 -15.36 -8.74 8.23
C LYS A 152 -14.09 -9.53 8.42
N GLN A 153 -13.37 -9.79 7.35
CA GLN A 153 -12.10 -10.49 7.44
C GLN A 153 -11.14 -9.66 8.29
N PRO A 154 -10.39 -10.29 9.23
CA PRO A 154 -9.46 -9.57 10.10
C PRO A 154 -8.23 -9.02 9.36
N PHE A 155 -8.07 -9.34 8.10
CA PHE A 155 -6.93 -8.95 7.25
C PHE A 155 -7.36 -8.75 5.80
N ILE A 156 -6.53 -8.04 5.04
CA ILE A 156 -6.62 -7.94 3.58
C ILE A 156 -5.34 -8.49 2.96
N VAL A 157 -5.47 -9.20 1.84
CA VAL A 157 -4.34 -9.80 1.11
C VAL A 157 -4.21 -9.11 -0.24
N CYS A 158 -3.03 -8.60 -0.51
CA CYS A 158 -2.66 -8.05 -1.81
C CYS A 158 -2.26 -9.18 -2.77
N ARG A 159 -2.85 -9.16 -3.96
CA ARG A 159 -2.54 -10.11 -5.04
C ARG A 159 -1.82 -9.38 -6.18
N GLU A 160 -0.94 -10.10 -6.85
CA GLU A 160 -0.20 -9.56 -8.01
C GLU A 160 -1.12 -8.97 -9.10
N ASP A 161 -2.26 -9.60 -9.37
CA ASP A 161 -3.21 -9.14 -10.40
C ASP A 161 -3.96 -7.86 -10.00
N MET A 162 -3.97 -7.51 -8.71
CA MET A 162 -4.62 -6.29 -8.22
C MET A 162 -3.85 -5.01 -8.57
N TYR A 163 -2.55 -5.11 -8.85
CA TYR A 163 -1.76 -3.98 -9.38
C TYR A 163 -2.21 -3.55 -10.78
N LYS A 164 -2.82 -4.47 -11.53
CA LYS A 164 -3.28 -4.25 -12.91
C LYS A 164 -4.74 -3.78 -12.99
N LEU A 165 -5.35 -3.36 -11.88
CA LEU A 165 -6.74 -2.87 -11.82
C LEU A 165 -6.91 -1.52 -12.54
N GLY A 166 -6.72 -1.54 -13.85
CA GLY A 166 -6.87 -0.34 -14.68
C GLY A 166 -8.07 -0.33 -15.63
N ALA A 167 -8.67 -1.45 -16.01
CA ALA A 167 -9.50 -1.36 -17.22
C ALA A 167 -10.61 -2.38 -17.48
N LYS A 168 -10.82 -3.46 -16.76
CA LYS A 168 -11.69 -4.55 -17.29
C LYS A 168 -12.84 -5.06 -16.42
N SER A 169 -13.07 -4.51 -15.23
CA SER A 169 -14.28 -4.90 -14.47
C SER A 169 -15.48 -4.06 -14.91
N LYS A 170 -16.55 -4.72 -15.38
CA LYS A 170 -17.83 -4.05 -15.72
C LYS A 170 -18.52 -3.44 -14.50
N VAL A 171 -18.15 -3.83 -13.28
CA VAL A 171 -18.72 -3.33 -12.03
C VAL A 171 -17.58 -3.01 -11.07
N TRP A 172 -17.49 -1.75 -10.68
CA TRP A 172 -16.51 -1.28 -9.68
C TRP A 172 -17.02 -1.60 -8.27
N THR A 173 -16.33 -2.49 -7.57
CA THR A 173 -16.69 -2.92 -6.22
C THR A 173 -16.02 -2.08 -5.14
N ASP A 174 -16.47 -2.22 -3.89
CA ASP A 174 -15.83 -1.62 -2.74
C ASP A 174 -14.39 -2.14 -2.57
N ARG A 175 -14.14 -3.43 -2.80
CA ARG A 175 -12.79 -4.00 -2.81
C ARG A 175 -11.89 -3.33 -3.86
N ASN A 176 -12.40 -3.11 -5.08
CA ASN A 176 -11.63 -2.39 -6.10
C ASN A 176 -11.26 -0.97 -5.65
N THR A 177 -12.14 -0.31 -4.89
CA THR A 177 -11.85 1.03 -4.33
C THR A 177 -10.71 0.97 -3.32
N LEU A 178 -10.72 0.00 -2.39
CA LEU A 178 -9.68 -0.17 -1.38
C LEU A 178 -8.30 -0.43 -2.04
N GLU A 179 -8.25 -1.38 -2.98
CA GLU A 179 -7.03 -1.73 -3.70
C GLU A 179 -6.48 -0.55 -4.51
N TRP A 180 -7.38 0.15 -5.23
CA TRP A 180 -6.98 1.34 -5.98
C TRP A 180 -6.41 2.43 -5.07
N GLN A 181 -7.04 2.68 -3.91
CA GLN A 181 -6.55 3.66 -2.94
C GLN A 181 -5.18 3.25 -2.38
N ALA A 182 -4.98 1.97 -2.06
CA ALA A 182 -3.72 1.47 -1.55
C ALA A 182 -2.60 1.55 -2.62
N ASN A 183 -2.89 1.16 -3.87
CA ASN A 183 -1.95 1.29 -4.98
C ASN A 183 -1.54 2.76 -5.21
N TYR A 184 -2.53 3.66 -5.22
CA TYR A 184 -2.25 5.07 -5.43
C TYR A 184 -1.50 5.70 -4.26
N PHE A 185 -1.81 5.27 -3.03
CA PHE A 185 -1.09 5.70 -1.83
C PHE A 185 0.37 5.23 -1.87
N SER A 186 0.63 3.98 -2.27
CA SER A 186 1.99 3.48 -2.44
C SER A 186 2.80 4.34 -3.40
N ALA A 187 2.25 4.61 -4.59
CA ALA A 187 2.90 5.49 -5.56
C ALA A 187 3.15 6.90 -4.99
N ALA A 188 2.16 7.47 -4.27
CA ALA A 188 2.25 8.82 -3.69
C ALA A 188 3.24 8.95 -2.53
N ILE A 189 3.46 7.86 -1.76
CA ILE A 189 4.48 7.82 -0.68
C ILE A 189 5.87 7.65 -1.28
N LEU A 190 6.03 6.74 -2.23
CA LEU A 190 7.34 6.45 -2.84
C LEU A 190 7.82 7.57 -3.78
N MET A 191 6.88 8.25 -4.44
CA MET A 191 7.14 9.38 -5.35
C MET A 191 6.28 10.59 -4.96
N PRO A 192 6.59 11.29 -3.87
CA PRO A 192 5.79 12.41 -3.40
C PRO A 192 5.70 13.50 -4.45
N LYS A 193 4.48 13.95 -4.75
CA LYS A 193 4.20 14.93 -5.81
C LYS A 193 5.13 16.16 -5.77
N PRO A 194 5.41 16.80 -4.62
CA PRO A 194 6.33 17.94 -4.58
C PRO A 194 7.74 17.62 -5.08
N MET A 195 8.24 16.40 -4.77
CA MET A 195 9.57 15.96 -5.22
C MET A 195 9.60 15.67 -6.72
N VAL A 196 8.54 15.05 -7.26
CA VAL A 196 8.38 14.81 -8.70
C VAL A 196 8.33 16.16 -9.45
N GLU A 197 7.58 17.13 -8.93
CA GLU A 197 7.52 18.48 -9.49
C GLU A 197 8.87 19.18 -9.43
N GLU A 198 9.65 19.02 -8.37
CA GLU A 198 10.99 19.59 -8.24
C GLU A 198 11.96 18.97 -9.26
N LEU A 199 11.95 17.65 -9.39
CA LEU A 199 12.73 16.93 -10.40
C LEU A 199 12.39 17.42 -11.81
N TYR A 200 11.10 17.56 -12.13
CA TYR A 200 10.64 18.09 -13.41
C TYR A 200 11.10 19.53 -13.63
N ARG A 201 11.01 20.40 -12.61
CA ARG A 201 11.44 21.82 -12.72
C ARG A 201 12.94 21.94 -12.94
N GLY A 202 13.75 21.13 -12.27
CA GLY A 202 15.20 21.10 -12.44
C GLY A 202 15.61 20.79 -13.88
N ASN A 203 14.79 20.01 -14.58
CA ASN A 203 15.05 19.56 -15.94
C ASN A 203 14.16 20.22 -17.03
N LYS A 204 13.37 21.23 -16.66
CA LYS A 204 12.32 21.83 -17.50
C LYS A 204 12.78 22.22 -18.91
N PHE A 205 13.99 22.78 -19.05
CA PHE A 205 14.52 23.17 -20.36
C PHE A 205 14.89 21.98 -21.26
N MET A 206 15.13 20.80 -20.65
CA MET A 206 15.45 19.58 -21.39
C MET A 206 14.20 18.88 -21.91
N TYR A 207 13.05 19.04 -21.24
CA TYR A 207 11.81 18.32 -21.54
C TYR A 207 10.86 19.06 -22.51
N PHE A 208 11.10 20.35 -22.79
CA PHE A 208 10.23 21.14 -23.65
C PHE A 208 10.33 20.67 -25.12
N ASN A 209 9.21 20.18 -25.66
CA ASN A 209 8.99 19.79 -27.06
C ASN A 209 9.68 18.52 -27.59
N ASN A 210 10.15 17.62 -26.74
CA ASN A 210 10.73 16.36 -27.23
C ASN A 210 10.12 15.14 -26.53
N PRO A 211 9.34 14.29 -27.23
CA PRO A 211 8.78 13.05 -26.65
C PRO A 211 9.83 12.13 -26.05
N CYS A 212 11.05 12.09 -26.60
CA CYS A 212 12.15 11.30 -26.04
C CYS A 212 12.57 11.76 -24.64
N MET A 213 12.20 12.97 -24.23
CA MET A 213 12.56 13.50 -22.92
C MET A 213 11.62 13.02 -21.80
N VAL A 214 10.40 12.58 -22.15
CA VAL A 214 9.50 11.92 -21.19
C VAL A 214 10.14 10.63 -20.69
N TYR A 215 10.73 9.85 -21.59
CA TYR A 215 11.45 8.61 -21.20
C TYR A 215 12.61 8.89 -20.25
N LYS A 216 13.38 9.96 -20.51
CA LYS A 216 14.47 10.37 -19.61
C LYS A 216 13.98 10.79 -18.23
N LEU A 217 12.84 11.47 -18.15
CA LEU A 217 12.25 11.83 -16.85
C LEU A 217 11.82 10.56 -16.10
N VAL A 218 11.22 9.59 -16.79
CA VAL A 218 10.84 8.30 -16.20
C VAL A 218 12.08 7.56 -15.70
N ASP A 219 13.14 7.45 -16.52
CA ASP A 219 14.41 6.83 -16.13
C ASP A 219 15.03 7.52 -14.90
N GLU A 220 14.96 8.85 -14.84
CA GLU A 220 15.45 9.63 -13.69
C GLU A 220 14.59 9.40 -12.44
N MET A 221 13.26 9.31 -12.59
CA MET A 221 12.35 8.98 -11.50
C MET A 221 12.62 7.57 -10.96
N GLU A 222 12.80 6.58 -11.83
CA GLU A 222 13.17 5.21 -11.44
C GLU A 222 14.43 5.20 -10.56
N HIS A 223 15.44 5.94 -11.00
CA HIS A 223 16.72 5.98 -10.29
C HIS A 223 16.65 6.76 -8.98
N VAL A 224 16.03 7.95 -8.97
CA VAL A 224 16.00 8.85 -7.81
C VAL A 224 15.08 8.30 -6.70
N PHE A 225 13.95 7.72 -7.09
CA PHE A 225 12.97 7.22 -6.11
C PHE A 225 13.08 5.72 -5.86
N ASN A 226 13.96 5.03 -6.56
CA ASN A 226 14.13 3.57 -6.48
C ASN A 226 12.79 2.84 -6.66
N VAL A 227 12.15 3.09 -7.80
CA VAL A 227 10.84 2.52 -8.17
C VAL A 227 10.92 1.83 -9.54
N SER A 228 9.96 0.97 -9.85
CA SER A 228 9.89 0.34 -11.17
C SER A 228 9.44 1.32 -12.25
N HIS A 229 9.77 1.01 -13.50
CA HIS A 229 9.29 1.74 -14.69
C HIS A 229 7.76 1.89 -14.69
N GLU A 230 7.04 0.80 -14.42
CA GLU A 230 5.57 0.80 -14.35
C GLU A 230 5.02 1.78 -13.30
N SER A 231 5.74 1.99 -12.21
CA SER A 231 5.34 2.93 -11.15
C SER A 231 5.64 4.38 -11.51
N ALA A 232 6.65 4.62 -12.36
CA ALA A 232 7.10 5.96 -12.76
C ALA A 232 6.31 6.54 -13.96
N VAL A 233 5.60 5.73 -14.75
CA VAL A 233 4.78 6.12 -15.90
C VAL A 233 3.34 6.43 -15.49
#